data_95c24df8cafbaad1486a90251e6ade15
#
_entry.id   95c24df8cafbaad1486a90251e6ade15
#
_cell.length_a   1.000
_cell.length_b   1.000
_cell.length_c   1.000
_cell.angle_alpha   90.00
_cell.angle_beta   90.00
_cell.angle_gamma   90.00
#
_symmetry.space_group_name_H-M   'P 1'
#
loop_
_entity.id
_entity.type
_entity.pdbx_description
1 polymer ?
#
loop_
_entity_poly.entity_id
_entity_poly.type
_entity_poly.pdbx_seq_one_letter_code
_entity_poly.pdbx_strand_id
1 'polypeptide(L)'
;MRILLVEDEVKVSEFIRRGLQEEGFQVVVASDGENGAFEATDGDFDVMILDVMLPRKDGFAVLAEVRESGSRTPVIMLTARGEVEDRVRGLAAGADDYLPKPFSFEELLARVQALIRRSS
;
A
#
# COMPACT_ATOMS: atom_id res chain seq x y z
N MET A 1 -5.80 -14.62 -0.72
CA MET A 1 -4.78 -13.57 -0.58
C MET A 1 -5.33 -12.39 0.18
N ARG A 2 -4.57 -11.88 1.13
CA ARG A 2 -4.98 -10.76 1.98
C ARG A 2 -4.18 -9.52 1.64
N ILE A 3 -4.89 -8.40 1.48
CA ILE A 3 -4.29 -7.12 1.16
C ILE A 3 -4.64 -6.12 2.26
N LEU A 4 -3.63 -5.38 2.72
CA LEU A 4 -3.84 -4.25 3.60
C LEU A 4 -3.84 -2.97 2.76
N LEU A 5 -4.91 -2.21 2.84
CA LEU A 5 -5.03 -0.93 2.14
C LEU A 5 -5.06 0.20 3.15
N VAL A 6 -4.06 1.08 3.11
CA VAL A 6 -3.95 2.22 4.00
C VAL A 6 -4.21 3.49 3.20
N GLU A 7 -5.40 4.04 3.35
CA GLU A 7 -5.89 5.17 2.57
C GLU A 7 -6.95 5.91 3.39
N ASP A 8 -6.84 7.23 3.53
CA ASP A 8 -7.77 8.01 4.32
C ASP A 8 -8.99 8.55 3.53
N GLU A 9 -8.87 8.67 2.21
CA GLU A 9 -9.99 9.11 1.39
C GLU A 9 -10.96 7.97 1.15
N VAL A 10 -12.17 8.09 1.71
CA VAL A 10 -13.18 7.02 1.67
C VAL A 10 -13.52 6.62 0.23
N LYS A 11 -13.66 7.59 -0.68
CA LYS A 11 -14.01 7.28 -2.07
C LYS A 11 -12.92 6.46 -2.75
N VAL A 12 -11.66 6.78 -2.50
CA VAL A 12 -10.52 6.06 -3.09
C VAL A 12 -10.44 4.66 -2.48
N SER A 13 -10.51 4.55 -1.16
CA SER A 13 -10.41 3.24 -0.50
C SER A 13 -11.57 2.32 -0.89
N GLU A 14 -12.79 2.84 -1.00
CA GLU A 14 -13.94 2.04 -1.45
C GLU A 14 -13.79 1.57 -2.88
N PHE A 15 -13.31 2.42 -3.76
CA PHE A 15 -13.07 2.06 -5.16
C PHE A 15 -12.06 0.91 -5.26
N ILE A 16 -10.95 1.03 -4.56
CA ILE A 16 -9.89 0.01 -4.57
C ILE A 16 -10.38 -1.27 -3.89
N ARG A 17 -11.00 -1.15 -2.72
CA ARG A 17 -11.49 -2.31 -1.97
C ARG A 17 -12.47 -3.14 -2.78
N ARG A 18 -13.45 -2.49 -3.40
CA ARG A 18 -14.46 -3.19 -4.21
C ARG A 18 -13.83 -3.91 -5.39
N GLY A 19 -12.93 -3.25 -6.10
CA GLY A 19 -12.27 -3.86 -7.25
C GLY A 19 -11.46 -5.08 -6.85
N LEU A 20 -10.70 -4.97 -5.77
CA LEU A 20 -9.87 -6.08 -5.30
C LEU A 20 -10.72 -7.24 -4.77
N GLN A 21 -11.81 -6.94 -4.06
CA GLN A 21 -12.70 -7.99 -3.58
C GLN A 21 -13.38 -8.74 -4.73
N GLU A 22 -13.73 -8.04 -5.81
CA GLU A 22 -14.28 -8.68 -7.01
C GLU A 22 -13.27 -9.62 -7.65
N GLU A 23 -11.98 -9.39 -7.46
CA GLU A 23 -10.91 -10.26 -7.94
C GLU A 23 -10.56 -11.40 -6.97
N GLY A 24 -11.30 -11.51 -5.88
CA GLY A 24 -11.14 -12.61 -4.93
C GLY A 24 -10.21 -12.31 -3.75
N PHE A 25 -9.70 -11.09 -3.62
CA PHE A 25 -8.84 -10.73 -2.49
C PHE A 25 -9.66 -10.39 -1.24
N GLN A 26 -9.10 -10.71 -0.08
CA GLN A 26 -9.59 -10.20 1.19
C GLN A 26 -8.88 -8.88 1.47
N VAL A 27 -9.63 -7.82 1.75
CA VAL A 27 -9.06 -6.49 1.93
C VAL A 27 -9.38 -5.96 3.31
N VAL A 28 -8.35 -5.56 4.04
CA VAL A 28 -8.48 -4.84 5.31
C VAL A 28 -8.10 -3.39 5.03
N VAL A 29 -8.94 -2.45 5.44
CA VAL A 29 -8.72 -1.02 5.22
C VAL A 29 -8.35 -0.36 6.53
N ALA A 30 -7.25 0.40 6.53
CA ALA A 30 -6.88 1.29 7.61
C ALA A 30 -6.95 2.73 7.08
N SER A 31 -7.54 3.64 7.84
CA SER A 31 -7.81 5.00 7.38
C SER A 31 -6.79 6.04 7.83
N ASP A 32 -5.77 5.62 8.58
CA ASP A 32 -4.68 6.50 8.97
C ASP A 32 -3.39 5.70 9.14
N GLY A 33 -2.27 6.41 9.30
CA GLY A 33 -0.96 5.78 9.37
C GLY A 33 -0.73 4.97 10.64
N GLU A 34 -1.29 5.38 11.77
CA GLU A 34 -1.13 4.63 13.02
C GLU A 34 -1.81 3.27 12.93
N ASN A 35 -3.05 3.23 12.47
CA ASN A 35 -3.79 1.98 12.28
C ASN A 35 -3.14 1.14 11.19
N GLY A 36 -2.65 1.77 10.12
CA GLY A 36 -1.94 1.07 9.05
C GLY A 36 -0.71 0.36 9.56
N ALA A 37 0.11 1.04 10.36
CA ALA A 37 1.31 0.44 10.95
C ALA A 37 0.95 -0.70 11.90
N PHE A 38 -0.07 -0.50 12.75
CA PHE A 38 -0.52 -1.54 13.68
C PHE A 38 -0.98 -2.79 12.93
N GLU A 39 -1.84 -2.64 11.93
CA GLU A 39 -2.34 -3.76 11.15
C GLU A 39 -1.22 -4.49 10.42
N ALA A 40 -0.28 -3.73 9.84
CA ALA A 40 0.83 -4.31 9.08
C ALA A 40 1.76 -5.13 9.97
N THR A 41 1.99 -4.71 11.20
CA THR A 41 2.91 -5.42 12.11
C THR A 41 2.23 -6.57 12.84
N ASP A 42 0.90 -6.49 13.04
CA ASP A 42 0.14 -7.50 13.77
C ASP A 42 -0.43 -8.58 12.86
N GLY A 43 -0.74 -8.23 11.61
CA GLY A 43 -1.41 -9.13 10.67
C GLY A 43 -0.46 -9.72 9.64
N ASP A 44 -0.98 -10.71 8.93
CA ASP A 44 -0.30 -11.39 7.82
C ASP A 44 -0.95 -10.93 6.52
N PHE A 45 -0.22 -10.16 5.73
CA PHE A 45 -0.72 -9.68 4.44
C PHE A 45 0.22 -10.09 3.32
N ASP A 46 -0.38 -10.35 2.15
CA ASP A 46 0.39 -10.71 0.96
C ASP A 46 0.91 -9.49 0.22
N VAL A 47 0.18 -8.36 0.31
CA VAL A 47 0.57 -7.08 -0.26
C VAL A 47 -0.02 -5.97 0.61
N MET A 48 0.72 -4.86 0.72
CA MET A 48 0.25 -3.65 1.36
C MET A 48 0.19 -2.54 0.32
N ILE A 49 -0.95 -1.88 0.22
CA ILE A 49 -1.13 -0.68 -0.61
C ILE A 49 -1.16 0.50 0.35
N LEU A 50 -0.24 1.43 0.19
CA LEU A 50 0.03 2.47 1.18
C LEU A 50 0.08 3.85 0.54
N ASP A 51 -0.86 4.72 0.92
CA ASP A 51 -0.83 6.10 0.48
C ASP A 51 0.30 6.85 1.20
N VAL A 52 0.95 7.74 0.49
CA VAL A 52 2.00 8.60 1.07
C VAL A 52 1.39 9.63 2.02
N MET A 53 0.28 10.25 1.62
CA MET A 53 -0.35 11.34 2.39
C MET A 53 -1.43 10.80 3.31
N LEU A 54 -1.05 10.56 4.57
CA LEU A 54 -1.96 10.02 5.58
C LEU A 54 -1.98 10.91 6.82
N PRO A 55 -3.13 10.99 7.52
CA PRO A 55 -3.14 11.64 8.83
C PRO A 55 -2.44 10.78 9.88
N ARG A 56 -2.00 11.41 10.94
CA ARG A 56 -1.34 10.84 12.12
C ARG A 56 0.08 10.36 11.88
N LYS A 57 0.31 9.61 10.82
CA LYS A 57 1.64 9.10 10.45
C LYS A 57 1.66 8.95 8.94
N ASP A 58 2.56 9.64 8.25
CA ASP A 58 2.60 9.57 6.79
C ASP A 58 3.08 8.21 6.29
N GLY A 59 2.89 7.97 4.98
CA GLY A 59 3.20 6.67 4.39
C GLY A 59 4.67 6.28 4.50
N PHE A 60 5.58 7.22 4.41
CA PHE A 60 7.01 6.90 4.55
C PHE A 60 7.34 6.44 5.97
N ALA A 61 6.74 7.08 6.97
CA ALA A 61 6.93 6.68 8.37
C ALA A 61 6.32 5.31 8.64
N VAL A 62 5.16 5.01 8.07
CA VAL A 62 4.54 3.69 8.17
C VAL A 62 5.45 2.64 7.55
N LEU A 63 5.97 2.91 6.36
CA LEU A 63 6.87 1.97 5.67
C LEU A 63 8.12 1.68 6.50
N ALA A 64 8.74 2.73 7.06
CA ALA A 64 9.91 2.56 7.91
C ALA A 64 9.62 1.67 9.11
N GLU A 65 8.48 1.89 9.77
CA GLU A 65 8.09 1.10 10.94
C GLU A 65 7.83 -0.36 10.57
N VAL A 66 7.17 -0.59 9.44
CA VAL A 66 6.91 -1.95 8.95
C VAL A 66 8.22 -2.68 8.67
N ARG A 67 9.18 -2.03 8.01
CA ARG A 67 10.47 -2.65 7.70
C ARG A 67 11.30 -2.88 8.96
N GLU A 68 11.27 -1.95 9.91
CA GLU A 68 11.98 -2.10 11.19
C GLU A 68 11.43 -3.26 12.01
N SER A 69 10.15 -3.58 11.86
CA SER A 69 9.54 -4.74 12.55
C SER A 69 10.00 -6.08 11.98
N GLY A 70 10.75 -6.07 10.89
CA GLY A 70 11.21 -7.28 10.22
C GLY A 70 10.28 -7.79 9.13
N SER A 71 9.16 -7.12 8.91
CA SER A 71 8.22 -7.53 7.87
C SER A 71 8.80 -7.28 6.47
N ARG A 72 8.65 -8.26 5.59
CA ARG A 72 9.04 -8.17 4.19
C ARG A 72 7.83 -8.13 3.26
N THR A 73 6.66 -7.87 3.80
CA THR A 73 5.44 -7.75 3.00
C THR A 73 5.68 -6.78 1.84
N PRO A 74 5.38 -7.19 0.59
CA PRO A 74 5.51 -6.29 -0.55
C PRO A 74 4.64 -5.06 -0.37
N VAL A 75 5.20 -3.89 -0.64
CA VAL A 75 4.50 -2.61 -0.47
C VAL A 75 4.49 -1.85 -1.78
N ILE A 76 3.30 -1.44 -2.22
CA ILE A 76 3.14 -0.47 -3.30
C ILE A 76 2.66 0.84 -2.70
N MET A 77 3.38 1.93 -2.97
CA MET A 77 3.00 3.25 -2.48
C MET A 77 2.19 4.00 -3.52
N LEU A 78 1.11 4.63 -3.07
CA LEU A 78 0.28 5.51 -3.91
C LEU A 78 0.60 6.95 -3.55
N THR A 79 0.72 7.81 -4.56
CA THR A 79 1.02 9.21 -4.33
C THR A 79 0.31 10.10 -5.33
N ALA A 80 -0.13 11.27 -4.87
CA ALA A 80 -0.65 12.31 -5.77
C ALA A 80 0.49 12.98 -6.54
N ARG A 81 1.73 12.78 -6.11
CA ARG A 81 2.91 13.40 -6.72
C ARG A 81 3.69 12.37 -7.50
N GLY A 82 3.80 12.55 -8.80
CA GLY A 82 4.61 11.69 -9.64
C GLY A 82 6.07 12.11 -9.71
N GLU A 83 6.56 12.84 -8.71
CA GLU A 83 7.92 13.38 -8.74
C GLU A 83 8.97 12.30 -8.50
N VAL A 84 10.07 12.42 -9.23
CA VAL A 84 11.19 11.48 -9.16
C VAL A 84 11.72 11.37 -7.73
N GLU A 85 11.82 12.49 -7.02
CA GLU A 85 12.32 12.52 -5.64
C GLU A 85 11.49 11.66 -4.71
N ASP A 86 10.17 11.72 -4.81
CA ASP A 86 9.28 10.92 -3.96
C ASP A 86 9.39 9.44 -4.28
N ARG A 87 9.53 9.10 -5.57
CA ARG A 87 9.72 7.70 -5.98
C ARG A 87 11.04 7.16 -5.46
N VAL A 88 12.10 7.92 -5.59
CA VAL A 88 13.42 7.53 -5.08
C VAL A 88 13.37 7.34 -3.58
N ARG A 89 12.73 8.26 -2.86
CA ARG A 89 12.58 8.17 -1.40
C ARG A 89 11.82 6.92 -0.99
N GLY A 90 10.71 6.61 -1.68
CA GLY A 90 9.91 5.42 -1.39
C GLY A 90 10.67 4.14 -1.61
N LEU A 91 11.33 4.01 -2.76
CA LEU A 91 12.10 2.82 -3.09
C LEU A 91 13.29 2.65 -2.15
N ALA A 92 13.99 3.74 -1.82
CA ALA A 92 15.11 3.70 -0.87
C ALA A 92 14.65 3.30 0.54
N ALA A 93 13.41 3.66 0.91
CA ALA A 93 12.85 3.29 2.21
C ALA A 93 12.34 1.85 2.26
N GLY A 94 12.33 1.13 1.14
CA GLY A 94 11.96 -0.27 1.08
C GLY A 94 10.63 -0.58 0.43
N ALA A 95 10.04 0.37 -0.31
CA ALA A 95 8.86 0.09 -1.12
C ALA A 95 9.26 -0.75 -2.33
N ASP A 96 8.37 -1.66 -2.73
CA ASP A 96 8.60 -2.54 -3.87
C ASP A 96 8.10 -1.95 -5.18
N ASP A 97 7.14 -1.03 -5.09
CA ASP A 97 6.59 -0.36 -6.26
C ASP A 97 6.01 1.00 -5.85
N TYR A 98 5.72 1.81 -6.84
CA TYR A 98 5.28 3.18 -6.62
C TYR A 98 4.33 3.58 -7.75
N LEU A 99 3.10 3.95 -7.43
CA LEU A 99 2.07 4.25 -8.41
C LEU A 99 1.52 5.67 -8.21
N PRO A 100 1.77 6.60 -9.15
CA PRO A 100 1.23 7.94 -9.02
C PRO A 100 -0.27 8.00 -9.32
N LYS A 101 -0.97 8.87 -8.61
CA LYS A 101 -2.37 9.18 -8.87
C LYS A 101 -2.44 10.27 -9.96
N PRO A 102 -3.43 10.27 -10.83
CA PRO A 102 -4.48 9.26 -10.95
C PRO A 102 -3.99 8.00 -11.65
N PHE A 103 -4.54 6.86 -11.24
CA PHE A 103 -4.21 5.56 -11.85
C PHE A 103 -5.51 4.85 -12.23
N SER A 104 -5.41 3.90 -13.17
CA SER A 104 -6.52 3.01 -13.46
C SER A 104 -6.51 1.83 -12.50
N PHE A 105 -7.68 1.26 -12.24
CA PHE A 105 -7.74 0.07 -11.38
C PHE A 105 -6.98 -1.09 -12.02
N GLU A 106 -7.04 -1.22 -13.34
CA GLU A 106 -6.34 -2.28 -14.07
C GLU A 106 -4.83 -2.20 -13.86
N GLU A 107 -4.27 -1.00 -13.81
CA GLU A 107 -2.84 -0.82 -13.55
C GLU A 107 -2.50 -1.23 -12.11
N LEU A 108 -3.29 -0.78 -11.14
CA LEU A 108 -3.08 -1.16 -9.74
C LEU A 108 -3.15 -2.69 -9.59
N LEU A 109 -4.18 -3.30 -10.16
CA LEU A 109 -4.36 -4.76 -10.09
C LEU A 109 -3.17 -5.50 -10.69
N ALA A 110 -2.70 -5.07 -11.86
CA ALA A 110 -1.54 -5.69 -12.51
C ALA A 110 -0.29 -5.60 -11.65
N ARG A 111 -0.07 -4.47 -10.99
CA ARG A 111 1.10 -4.30 -10.10
C ARG A 111 0.98 -5.14 -8.83
N VAL A 112 -0.21 -5.21 -8.24
CA VAL A 112 -0.47 -6.08 -7.09
C VAL A 112 -0.19 -7.53 -7.44
N GLN A 113 -0.70 -8.00 -8.56
CA GLN A 113 -0.49 -9.38 -9.02
C GLN A 113 0.99 -9.66 -9.29
N ALA A 114 1.71 -8.69 -9.85
CA ALA A 114 3.14 -8.82 -10.09
C ALA A 114 3.93 -8.96 -8.79
N LEU A 115 3.56 -8.19 -7.75
CA LEU A 115 4.21 -8.27 -6.44
C LEU A 115 3.97 -9.64 -5.80
N ILE A 116 2.74 -10.15 -5.90
CA ILE A 116 2.40 -11.47 -5.36
C ILE A 116 3.23 -12.56 -6.05
N ARG A 117 3.36 -12.50 -7.38
CA ARG A 117 4.16 -13.48 -8.13
C ARG A 117 5.63 -13.47 -7.71
N ARG A 118 6.19 -12.28 -7.45
CA ARG A 118 7.61 -12.15 -7.07
C ARG A 118 7.91 -12.70 -5.69
N SER A 119 6.92 -12.71 -4.80
CA SER A 119 7.13 -13.16 -3.41
C SER A 119 6.80 -14.63 -3.18
N SER A 120 6.29 -15.32 -4.18
CA SER A 120 5.96 -16.76 -4.06
C SER A 120 7.10 -17.66 -4.53
#